data_c6c2140e65c35210201778098d7e04e9
#
_entry.id   c6c2140e65c35210201778098d7e04e9
#
_cell.length_a   1.000
_cell.length_b   1.000
_cell.length_c   1.000
_cell.angle_alpha   90.00
_cell.angle_beta   90.00
_cell.angle_gamma   90.00
#
_symmetry.space_group_name_H-M   'P 1'
#
loop_
_entity.id
_entity.type
_entity.pdbx_description
1 polymer ?
#
loop_
_entity_poly.entity_id
_entity_poly.type
_entity_poly.pdbx_seq_one_letter_code
_entity_poly.pdbx_strand_id
1 'polypeptide(L)'
;MRKSIEQIDREIAETDAELLPVSDLERKGAGSFAGLYAAEHVAGTEFVFGATFVILGVGLRDILIGLLIGNTLAILSYWLITTPIARSARVSLYTYLTKIGGSLISRLYNAANAIIFVTIAAAMITVSATAIRQFFGIPAQTDAYPTSIGFMVLILIFGALTVFIAAFGFDAVSRMAVVCGPWLMLMFLVGGMVLLPSVAESVTGFTTIRSFSEFASIAKATVFTGFTPDGVPGIGMWEIAAFAWAANTFSHFGLIDMAMLRYAKKNWHGIMTGTGMMFGHYVAWISAGFMGAATAAATLTSITVIEPGEVGWYALGWVGFVVVIVGGWTTANPNLYRAGLAAQGVFPWLSRATVTLIMGAILIVVAFFPYVYRNFAPLVTVSGVVVVPIAGIIFAEHYLFRRFNLTRYWAHYKKVENTPAILTWGISLAVAGGMVLLGVPYYFIFPPVWVVSILVYLLLAGRFGAAEKFPDQEADDAVYFERARKHRDHQVQKLAAVSANDTTTLSRILLAICIVTLATILVYAGIVLFNSPDM
;
A
#
# COMPACT_ATOMS: atom_id res chain seq x y z
N MET A 1 24.48 20.55 -27.94
CA MET A 1 24.66 19.64 -29.09
C MET A 1 23.56 18.57 -29.00
N ARG A 2 22.86 18.31 -30.09
CA ARG A 2 21.97 17.19 -30.21
C ARG A 2 22.76 15.89 -30.09
N LYS A 3 22.29 14.92 -29.26
CA LYS A 3 22.89 13.59 -29.22
C LYS A 3 22.68 12.91 -30.56
N SER A 4 23.69 12.19 -31.07
CA SER A 4 23.49 11.35 -32.25
C SER A 4 22.55 10.18 -31.93
N ILE A 5 21.92 9.61 -32.95
CA ILE A 5 21.04 8.45 -32.80
C ILE A 5 21.79 7.27 -32.15
N GLU A 6 23.05 7.05 -32.52
CA GLU A 6 23.89 6.00 -31.96
C GLU A 6 24.21 6.21 -30.46
N GLN A 7 24.40 7.47 -30.05
CA GLN A 7 24.59 7.81 -28.63
C GLN A 7 23.33 7.55 -27.81
N ILE A 8 22.15 7.87 -28.37
CA ILE A 8 20.86 7.58 -27.74
C ILE A 8 20.68 6.07 -27.59
N ASP A 9 20.94 5.29 -28.63
CA ASP A 9 20.76 3.84 -28.60
C ASP A 9 21.73 3.16 -27.61
N ARG A 10 22.97 3.65 -27.51
CA ARG A 10 23.93 3.16 -26.51
C ARG A 10 23.46 3.45 -25.08
N GLU A 11 23.04 4.69 -24.81
CA GLU A 11 22.50 5.09 -23.50
C GLU A 11 21.30 4.23 -23.10
N ILE A 12 20.38 3.96 -24.03
CA ILE A 12 19.22 3.11 -23.80
C ILE A 12 19.66 1.66 -23.51
N ALA A 13 20.64 1.13 -24.24
CA ALA A 13 21.11 -0.24 -24.06
C ALA A 13 21.82 -0.45 -22.70
N GLU A 14 22.43 0.59 -22.15
CA GLU A 14 23.11 0.58 -20.85
C GLU A 14 22.14 0.85 -19.68
N THR A 15 20.92 1.32 -19.96
CA THR A 15 19.91 1.63 -18.94
C THR A 15 19.13 0.38 -18.51
N ASP A 16 18.99 0.17 -17.20
CA ASP A 16 18.17 -0.93 -16.66
C ASP A 16 16.72 -0.84 -17.20
N ALA A 17 16.18 -1.97 -17.62
CA ALA A 17 14.86 -2.08 -18.22
C ALA A 17 13.74 -1.48 -17.35
N GLU A 18 13.86 -1.53 -16.02
CA GLU A 18 12.86 -0.96 -15.11
C GLU A 18 12.82 0.58 -15.11
N LEU A 19 13.90 1.22 -15.53
CA LEU A 19 13.98 2.67 -15.68
C LEU A 19 13.49 3.15 -17.05
N LEU A 20 13.37 2.25 -18.04
CA LEU A 20 12.87 2.56 -19.36
C LEU A 20 11.32 2.62 -19.40
N PRO A 21 10.74 3.37 -20.35
CA PRO A 21 9.28 3.39 -20.56
C PRO A 21 8.72 1.99 -20.87
N VAL A 22 7.63 1.63 -20.20
CA VAL A 22 6.92 0.36 -20.41
C VAL A 22 6.51 0.19 -21.88
N SER A 23 6.80 -0.98 -22.42
CA SER A 23 6.42 -1.44 -23.75
C SER A 23 4.89 -1.55 -23.91
N ASP A 24 4.37 -1.39 -25.13
CA ASP A 24 2.96 -1.66 -25.41
C ASP A 24 2.61 -3.15 -25.21
N LEU A 25 3.57 -4.04 -25.37
CA LEU A 25 3.41 -5.49 -25.17
C LEU A 25 3.26 -5.86 -23.68
N GLU A 26 3.83 -5.07 -22.77
CA GLU A 26 3.73 -5.28 -21.33
C GLU A 26 2.44 -4.75 -20.72
N ARG A 27 1.63 -3.98 -21.47
CA ARG A 27 0.41 -3.39 -20.95
C ARG A 27 -0.63 -4.43 -20.56
N LYS A 28 -1.23 -4.22 -19.39
CA LYS A 28 -2.14 -5.16 -18.72
C LYS A 28 -3.59 -4.67 -18.77
N GLY A 29 -4.52 -5.62 -18.74
CA GLY A 29 -5.95 -5.37 -18.66
C GLY A 29 -6.43 -5.10 -17.24
N ALA A 30 -7.71 -4.76 -17.09
CA ALA A 30 -8.34 -4.45 -15.81
C ALA A 30 -8.20 -5.57 -14.76
N GLY A 31 -8.37 -6.83 -15.16
CA GLY A 31 -8.30 -7.98 -14.27
C GLY A 31 -6.97 -8.12 -13.52
N SER A 32 -5.85 -7.76 -14.17
CA SER A 32 -4.54 -7.78 -13.51
C SER A 32 -4.45 -6.79 -12.36
N PHE A 33 -5.05 -5.61 -12.51
CA PHE A 33 -5.08 -4.60 -11.44
C PHE A 33 -6.08 -4.97 -10.36
N ALA A 34 -7.24 -5.50 -10.72
CA ALA A 34 -8.21 -6.00 -9.76
C ALA A 34 -7.60 -7.04 -8.81
N GLY A 35 -6.91 -8.05 -9.35
CA GLY A 35 -6.23 -9.07 -8.55
C GLY A 35 -5.08 -8.52 -7.71
N LEU A 36 -4.26 -7.63 -8.29
CA LEU A 36 -3.13 -7.04 -7.58
C LEU A 36 -3.59 -6.23 -6.36
N TYR A 37 -4.53 -5.30 -6.56
CA TYR A 37 -5.02 -4.46 -5.48
C TYR A 37 -5.87 -5.23 -4.46
N ALA A 38 -6.62 -6.24 -4.91
CA ALA A 38 -7.29 -7.15 -4.01
C ALA A 38 -6.33 -7.79 -3.00
N ALA A 39 -5.20 -8.30 -3.47
CA ALA A 39 -4.23 -8.95 -2.61
C ALA A 39 -3.40 -7.98 -1.76
N GLU A 40 -3.12 -6.79 -2.28
CA GLU A 40 -2.32 -5.79 -1.56
C GLU A 40 -3.09 -5.17 -0.39
N HIS A 41 -4.40 -4.96 -0.54
CA HIS A 41 -5.26 -4.31 0.44
C HIS A 41 -6.06 -5.30 1.29
N VAL A 42 -5.70 -6.57 1.27
CA VAL A 42 -6.20 -7.59 2.20
C VAL A 42 -4.98 -8.25 2.84
N ALA A 43 -4.35 -7.49 3.70
CA ALA A 43 -3.08 -7.83 4.31
C ALA A 43 -3.23 -8.32 5.75
N GLY A 44 -2.15 -8.85 6.32
CA GLY A 44 -2.11 -9.15 7.75
C GLY A 44 -2.26 -7.91 8.65
N THR A 45 -1.93 -6.72 8.14
CA THR A 45 -2.13 -5.44 8.85
C THR A 45 -3.58 -5.02 9.00
N GLU A 46 -4.49 -5.61 8.25
CA GLU A 46 -5.92 -5.32 8.40
C GLU A 46 -6.40 -5.68 9.81
N PHE A 47 -5.83 -6.70 10.43
CA PHE A 47 -6.06 -7.01 11.85
C PHE A 47 -5.64 -5.86 12.77
N VAL A 48 -4.52 -5.19 12.46
CA VAL A 48 -4.05 -4.02 13.22
C VAL A 48 -4.98 -2.84 13.04
N PHE A 49 -5.37 -2.52 11.81
CA PHE A 49 -6.28 -1.40 11.53
C PHE A 49 -7.67 -1.61 12.12
N GLY A 50 -8.23 -2.82 11.98
CA GLY A 50 -9.53 -3.14 12.58
C GLY A 50 -9.53 -2.94 14.09
N ALA A 51 -8.53 -3.46 14.79
CA ALA A 51 -8.35 -3.24 16.21
C ALA A 51 -8.15 -1.75 16.55
N THR A 52 -7.38 -1.01 15.74
CA THR A 52 -7.14 0.43 15.93
C THR A 52 -8.45 1.23 15.93
N PHE A 53 -9.39 0.94 15.04
CA PHE A 53 -10.69 1.63 15.05
C PHE A 53 -11.50 1.37 16.32
N VAL A 54 -11.43 0.16 16.85
CA VAL A 54 -12.08 -0.18 18.13
C VAL A 54 -11.40 0.58 19.28
N ILE A 55 -10.05 0.60 19.32
CA ILE A 55 -9.27 1.34 20.31
C ILE A 55 -9.57 2.84 20.25
N LEU A 56 -9.73 3.41 19.06
CA LEU A 56 -10.09 4.82 18.85
C LEU A 56 -11.55 5.14 19.14
N GLY A 57 -12.35 4.16 19.57
CA GLY A 57 -13.73 4.35 19.98
C GLY A 57 -14.68 4.72 18.85
N VAL A 58 -14.46 4.18 17.65
CA VAL A 58 -15.27 4.52 16.48
C VAL A 58 -16.70 4.00 16.64
N GLY A 59 -17.70 4.84 16.30
CA GLY A 59 -19.10 4.42 16.26
C GLY A 59 -19.45 3.62 14.99
N LEU A 60 -20.45 2.73 15.07
CA LEU A 60 -20.85 1.89 13.92
C LEU A 60 -21.21 2.71 12.68
N ARG A 61 -21.98 3.79 12.83
CA ARG A 61 -22.33 4.67 11.71
C ARG A 61 -21.09 5.35 11.13
N ASP A 62 -20.20 5.78 12.00
CA ASP A 62 -19.01 6.55 11.61
C ASP A 62 -18.04 5.69 10.83
N ILE A 63 -17.82 4.42 11.22
CA ILE A 63 -16.96 3.51 10.48
C ILE A 63 -17.56 3.16 9.11
N LEU A 64 -18.85 2.83 9.05
CA LEU A 64 -19.50 2.44 7.80
C LEU A 64 -19.47 3.56 6.77
N ILE A 65 -19.87 4.77 7.15
CA ILE A 65 -19.94 5.91 6.22
C ILE A 65 -18.55 6.51 5.99
N GLY A 66 -17.74 6.65 7.02
CA GLY A 66 -16.39 7.22 6.92
C GLY A 66 -15.48 6.39 6.00
N LEU A 67 -15.45 5.07 6.16
CA LEU A 67 -14.69 4.19 5.27
C LEU A 67 -15.23 4.23 3.83
N LEU A 68 -16.55 4.29 3.64
CA LEU A 68 -17.13 4.38 2.30
C LEU A 68 -16.68 5.65 1.59
N ILE A 69 -16.74 6.80 2.27
CA ILE A 69 -16.29 8.08 1.73
C ILE A 69 -14.80 8.06 1.44
N GLY A 70 -13.97 7.67 2.42
CA GLY A 70 -12.50 7.70 2.28
C GLY A 70 -12.00 6.76 1.18
N ASN A 71 -12.52 5.54 1.11
CA ASN A 71 -12.16 4.58 0.07
C ASN A 71 -12.63 5.06 -1.32
N THR A 72 -13.81 5.66 -1.43
CA THR A 72 -14.27 6.25 -2.69
C THR A 72 -13.34 7.38 -3.15
N LEU A 73 -12.96 8.29 -2.26
CA LEU A 73 -12.00 9.35 -2.57
C LEU A 73 -10.64 8.79 -3.01
N ALA A 74 -10.18 7.71 -2.41
CA ALA A 74 -8.96 7.02 -2.81
C ALA A 74 -9.10 6.45 -4.23
N ILE A 75 -10.16 5.71 -4.55
CA ILE A 75 -10.43 5.18 -5.89
C ILE A 75 -10.45 6.29 -6.93
N LEU A 76 -11.11 7.41 -6.64
CA LEU A 76 -11.15 8.57 -7.51
C LEU A 76 -9.75 9.17 -7.72
N SER A 77 -8.92 9.23 -6.68
CA SER A 77 -7.53 9.70 -6.77
C SER A 77 -6.70 8.82 -7.72
N TYR A 78 -6.85 7.50 -7.65
CA TYR A 78 -6.18 6.58 -8.56
C TYR A 78 -6.68 6.71 -10.00
N TRP A 79 -7.99 6.79 -10.17
CA TRP A 79 -8.59 6.87 -11.52
C TRP A 79 -8.29 8.20 -12.21
N LEU A 80 -8.51 9.32 -11.52
CA LEU A 80 -8.49 10.65 -12.13
C LEU A 80 -7.11 11.30 -12.11
N ILE A 81 -6.24 10.92 -11.18
CA ILE A 81 -4.93 11.55 -11.00
C ILE A 81 -3.81 10.58 -11.39
N THR A 82 -3.68 9.47 -10.68
CA THR A 82 -2.51 8.59 -10.80
C THR A 82 -2.44 7.87 -12.12
N THR A 83 -3.52 7.21 -12.54
CA THR A 83 -3.51 6.37 -13.75
C THR A 83 -3.26 7.17 -15.03
N PRO A 84 -3.87 8.35 -15.26
CA PRO A 84 -3.54 9.17 -16.41
C PRO A 84 -2.07 9.61 -16.46
N ILE A 85 -1.52 10.01 -15.31
CA ILE A 85 -0.09 10.39 -15.19
C ILE A 85 0.80 9.18 -15.49
N ALA A 86 0.60 8.07 -14.79
CA ALA A 86 1.38 6.84 -14.93
C ALA A 86 1.38 6.32 -16.37
N ARG A 87 0.19 6.31 -17.00
CA ARG A 87 0.00 5.82 -18.35
C ARG A 87 0.64 6.71 -19.42
N SER A 88 0.69 8.02 -19.19
CA SER A 88 1.36 8.97 -20.09
C SER A 88 2.87 8.94 -19.92
N ALA A 89 3.36 8.83 -18.68
CA ALA A 89 4.77 8.79 -18.35
C ALA A 89 5.42 7.43 -18.70
N ARG A 90 4.72 6.33 -18.56
CA ARG A 90 5.17 4.93 -18.77
C ARG A 90 6.34 4.49 -17.89
N VAL A 91 6.78 5.30 -16.95
CA VAL A 91 7.87 5.01 -16.00
C VAL A 91 7.35 5.05 -14.57
N SER A 92 8.12 4.52 -13.64
CA SER A 92 7.79 4.63 -12.21
C SER A 92 7.84 6.09 -11.75
N LEU A 93 7.19 6.40 -10.63
CA LEU A 93 7.27 7.72 -10.00
C LEU A 93 8.72 8.14 -9.77
N TYR A 94 9.55 7.21 -9.33
CA TYR A 94 10.95 7.46 -8.97
C TYR A 94 11.77 7.95 -10.15
N THR A 95 11.58 7.34 -11.32
CA THR A 95 12.19 7.79 -12.58
C THR A 95 11.56 9.08 -13.10
N TYR A 96 10.21 9.18 -13.00
CA TYR A 96 9.46 10.33 -13.47
C TYR A 96 9.84 11.62 -12.73
N LEU A 97 10.07 11.50 -11.42
CA LEU A 97 10.43 12.64 -10.58
C LEU A 97 11.79 13.24 -10.96
N THR A 98 12.74 12.45 -11.44
CA THR A 98 14.02 12.97 -11.95
C THR A 98 13.80 13.95 -13.10
N LYS A 99 12.81 13.69 -13.96
CA LYS A 99 12.48 14.57 -15.07
C LYS A 99 11.75 15.84 -14.65
N ILE A 100 10.95 15.78 -13.59
CA ILE A 100 10.22 16.94 -13.05
C ILE A 100 11.06 17.73 -12.07
N GLY A 101 11.66 17.06 -11.10
CA GLY A 101 12.26 17.66 -9.91
C GLY A 101 13.74 17.96 -10.01
N GLY A 102 14.43 17.40 -11.00
CA GLY A 102 15.90 17.41 -11.04
C GLY A 102 16.51 16.32 -10.14
N SER A 103 17.83 16.32 -10.03
CA SER A 103 18.58 15.23 -9.40
C SER A 103 18.46 15.25 -7.87
N LEU A 104 18.50 16.40 -7.25
CA LEU A 104 18.53 16.53 -5.78
C LEU A 104 17.20 16.10 -5.15
N ILE A 105 16.10 16.73 -5.57
CA ILE A 105 14.78 16.42 -5.00
C ILE A 105 14.38 14.98 -5.30
N SER A 106 14.73 14.47 -6.49
CA SER A 106 14.48 13.08 -6.86
C SER A 106 15.20 12.12 -5.92
N ARG A 107 16.47 12.32 -5.63
CA ARG A 107 17.25 11.47 -4.72
C ARG A 107 16.72 11.53 -3.29
N LEU A 108 16.43 12.73 -2.77
CA LEU A 108 15.91 12.90 -1.42
C LEU A 108 14.54 12.22 -1.26
N TYR A 109 13.65 12.43 -2.23
CA TYR A 109 12.32 11.82 -2.24
C TYR A 109 12.39 10.29 -2.35
N ASN A 110 13.24 9.80 -3.26
CA ASN A 110 13.44 8.38 -3.45
C ASN A 110 14.04 7.71 -2.21
N ALA A 111 14.99 8.38 -1.52
CA ALA A 111 15.53 7.90 -0.26
C ALA A 111 14.43 7.81 0.83
N ALA A 112 13.59 8.84 0.96
CA ALA A 112 12.46 8.82 1.88
C ALA A 112 11.50 7.67 1.56
N ASN A 113 11.13 7.47 0.30
CA ASN A 113 10.26 6.36 -0.11
C ASN A 113 10.89 4.99 0.11
N ALA A 114 12.19 4.83 -0.13
CA ALA A 114 12.89 3.56 0.15
C ALA A 114 12.79 3.20 1.63
N ILE A 115 12.98 4.16 2.53
CA ILE A 115 12.83 3.98 3.99
C ILE A 115 11.38 3.65 4.35
N ILE A 116 10.41 4.41 3.83
CA ILE A 116 8.98 4.21 4.10
C ILE A 116 8.57 2.79 3.70
N PHE A 117 8.88 2.36 2.48
CA PHE A 117 8.46 1.05 1.99
C PHE A 117 9.18 -0.12 2.66
N VAL A 118 10.45 0.04 3.03
CA VAL A 118 11.15 -0.96 3.85
C VAL A 118 10.46 -1.09 5.21
N THR A 119 10.08 0.02 5.84
CA THR A 119 9.41 0.02 7.14
C THR A 119 8.03 -0.64 7.06
N ILE A 120 7.25 -0.34 6.01
CA ILE A 120 5.95 -0.98 5.76
C ILE A 120 6.14 -2.49 5.53
N ALA A 121 7.07 -2.89 4.67
CA ALA A 121 7.34 -4.30 4.41
C ALA A 121 7.83 -5.03 5.67
N ALA A 122 8.64 -4.38 6.50
CA ALA A 122 9.10 -4.94 7.77
C ALA A 122 7.94 -5.19 8.74
N ALA A 123 7.00 -4.24 8.87
CA ALA A 123 5.79 -4.43 9.67
C ALA A 123 5.00 -5.66 9.22
N MET A 124 4.86 -5.89 7.91
CA MET A 124 4.17 -7.04 7.35
C MET A 124 4.84 -8.38 7.70
N ILE A 125 6.18 -8.42 7.65
CA ILE A 125 6.94 -9.61 8.06
C ILE A 125 6.77 -9.87 9.57
N THR A 126 6.82 -8.81 10.38
CA THR A 126 6.61 -8.92 11.82
C THR A 126 5.19 -9.43 12.14
N VAL A 127 4.16 -8.93 11.44
CA VAL A 127 2.78 -9.43 11.56
C VAL A 127 2.70 -10.92 11.23
N SER A 128 3.31 -11.38 10.14
CA SER A 128 3.37 -12.82 9.82
C SER A 128 4.04 -13.64 10.93
N ALA A 129 5.11 -13.12 11.51
CA ALA A 129 5.82 -13.78 12.60
C ALA A 129 4.95 -13.91 13.87
N THR A 130 3.99 -13.01 14.14
CA THR A 130 3.06 -13.12 15.27
C THR A 130 2.18 -14.37 15.22
N ALA A 131 1.84 -14.84 14.01
CA ALA A 131 1.12 -16.09 13.84
C ALA A 131 2.05 -17.30 14.04
N ILE A 132 3.21 -17.29 13.40
CA ILE A 132 4.13 -18.44 13.40
C ILE A 132 4.70 -18.71 14.80
N ARG A 133 4.97 -17.66 15.59
CA ARG A 133 5.51 -17.81 16.95
C ARG A 133 4.69 -18.74 17.84
N GLN A 134 3.37 -18.76 17.63
CA GLN A 134 2.45 -19.54 18.47
C GLN A 134 2.67 -21.05 18.31
N PHE A 135 2.99 -21.52 17.08
CA PHE A 135 3.33 -22.93 16.85
C PHE A 135 4.58 -23.40 17.63
N PHE A 136 5.50 -22.47 17.88
CA PHE A 136 6.76 -22.76 18.56
C PHE A 136 6.74 -22.39 20.05
N GLY A 137 5.58 -21.99 20.60
CA GLY A 137 5.47 -21.57 21.99
C GLY A 137 6.29 -20.33 22.33
N ILE A 138 6.64 -19.49 21.34
CA ILE A 138 7.41 -18.27 21.55
C ILE A 138 6.47 -17.21 22.16
N PRO A 139 6.85 -16.53 23.25
CA PRO A 139 6.02 -15.53 23.92
C PRO A 139 5.61 -14.36 23.01
N ALA A 140 4.46 -13.73 23.32
CA ALA A 140 4.01 -12.50 22.67
C ALA A 140 5.06 -11.40 22.78
N GLN A 141 5.22 -10.64 21.69
CA GLN A 141 6.21 -9.56 21.64
C GLN A 141 5.50 -8.23 21.93
N THR A 142 5.32 -7.93 23.22
CA THR A 142 4.58 -6.75 23.69
C THR A 142 5.43 -5.50 23.79
N ASP A 143 6.75 -5.64 23.84
CA ASP A 143 7.69 -4.53 23.95
C ASP A 143 8.00 -3.88 22.61
N ALA A 144 8.64 -2.73 22.63
CA ALA A 144 9.09 -2.01 21.43
C ALA A 144 10.25 -2.74 20.71
N TYR A 145 10.99 -3.58 21.42
CA TYR A 145 12.15 -4.34 20.95
C TYR A 145 11.93 -5.85 21.11
N PRO A 146 12.66 -6.70 20.37
CA PRO A 146 12.48 -8.14 20.44
C PRO A 146 12.96 -8.68 21.79
N THR A 147 12.13 -9.50 22.42
CA THR A 147 12.45 -10.14 23.72
C THR A 147 12.81 -11.63 23.57
N SER A 148 12.71 -12.18 22.34
CA SER A 148 12.95 -13.58 22.06
C SER A 148 13.87 -13.79 20.86
N ILE A 149 14.95 -14.55 21.04
CA ILE A 149 15.82 -14.99 19.94
C ILE A 149 15.04 -15.84 18.93
N GLY A 150 14.13 -16.71 19.40
CA GLY A 150 13.27 -17.51 18.54
C GLY A 150 12.42 -16.65 17.61
N PHE A 151 11.88 -15.54 18.10
CA PHE A 151 11.14 -14.58 17.27
C PHE A 151 12.03 -13.93 16.20
N MET A 152 13.26 -13.54 16.56
CA MET A 152 14.22 -12.99 15.59
C MET A 152 14.60 -14.01 14.51
N VAL A 153 14.75 -15.30 14.86
CA VAL A 153 15.02 -16.37 13.89
C VAL A 153 13.85 -16.56 12.93
N LEU A 154 12.60 -16.51 13.40
CA LEU A 154 11.42 -16.55 12.53
C LEU A 154 11.41 -15.40 11.54
N ILE A 155 11.66 -14.18 12.01
CA ILE A 155 11.74 -13.00 11.14
C ILE A 155 12.86 -13.13 10.13
N LEU A 156 14.02 -13.65 10.51
CA LEU A 156 15.14 -13.86 9.60
C LEU A 156 14.74 -14.81 8.45
N ILE A 157 14.11 -15.95 8.77
CA ILE A 157 13.68 -16.94 7.77
C ILE A 157 12.63 -16.34 6.83
N PHE A 158 11.59 -15.74 7.40
CA PHE A 158 10.49 -15.16 6.63
C PHE A 158 10.93 -13.95 5.79
N GLY A 159 11.75 -13.10 6.37
CA GLY A 159 12.34 -11.96 5.69
C GLY A 159 13.23 -12.40 4.52
N ALA A 160 14.10 -13.38 4.73
CA ALA A 160 14.96 -13.91 3.65
C ALA A 160 14.13 -14.50 2.49
N LEU A 161 13.05 -15.24 2.79
CA LEU A 161 12.14 -15.77 1.78
C LEU A 161 11.46 -14.63 0.98
N THR A 162 10.99 -13.60 1.68
CA THR A 162 10.38 -12.42 1.06
C THR A 162 11.36 -11.69 0.14
N VAL A 163 12.59 -11.47 0.60
CA VAL A 163 13.66 -10.83 -0.17
C VAL A 163 13.97 -11.61 -1.44
N PHE A 164 14.06 -12.93 -1.33
CA PHE A 164 14.32 -13.80 -2.48
C PHE A 164 13.22 -13.65 -3.54
N ILE A 165 11.93 -13.66 -3.14
CA ILE A 165 10.81 -13.51 -4.07
C ILE A 165 10.73 -12.11 -4.67
N ALA A 166 10.92 -11.05 -3.87
CA ALA A 166 10.91 -9.68 -4.36
C ALA A 166 12.02 -9.40 -5.39
N ALA A 167 13.16 -10.11 -5.30
CA ALA A 167 14.25 -9.99 -6.26
C ALA A 167 13.88 -10.45 -7.68
N PHE A 168 12.87 -11.34 -7.85
CA PHE A 168 12.39 -11.78 -9.17
C PHE A 168 11.48 -10.77 -9.88
N GLY A 169 11.05 -9.71 -9.19
CA GLY A 169 10.34 -8.59 -9.78
C GLY A 169 8.82 -8.72 -9.85
N PHE A 170 8.21 -7.79 -10.57
CA PHE A 170 6.78 -7.55 -10.58
C PHE A 170 5.92 -8.74 -11.02
N ASP A 171 6.36 -9.51 -12.00
CA ASP A 171 5.54 -10.61 -12.53
C ASP A 171 5.35 -11.75 -11.52
N ALA A 172 6.36 -12.05 -10.71
CA ALA A 172 6.25 -13.04 -9.64
C ALA A 172 5.29 -12.55 -8.55
N VAL A 173 5.45 -11.30 -8.12
CA VAL A 173 4.58 -10.63 -7.14
C VAL A 173 3.14 -10.58 -7.62
N SER A 174 2.91 -10.13 -8.86
CA SER A 174 1.56 -10.02 -9.44
C SER A 174 0.84 -11.37 -9.57
N ARG A 175 1.56 -12.42 -9.98
CA ARG A 175 0.95 -13.77 -10.11
C ARG A 175 0.52 -14.33 -8.76
N MET A 176 1.35 -14.19 -7.74
CA MET A 176 1.02 -14.61 -6.39
C MET A 176 -0.19 -13.84 -5.85
N ALA A 177 -0.21 -12.52 -6.03
CA ALA A 177 -1.29 -11.66 -5.60
C ALA A 177 -2.65 -12.04 -6.20
N VAL A 178 -2.70 -12.36 -7.50
CA VAL A 178 -3.94 -12.78 -8.19
C VAL A 178 -4.53 -14.06 -7.59
N VAL A 179 -3.68 -14.97 -7.14
CA VAL A 179 -4.13 -16.23 -6.52
C VAL A 179 -4.61 -16.01 -5.08
N CYS A 180 -3.84 -15.27 -4.29
CA CYS A 180 -4.10 -15.09 -2.86
C CYS A 180 -5.20 -14.08 -2.54
N GLY A 181 -5.35 -13.02 -3.33
CA GLY A 181 -6.25 -11.91 -3.04
C GLY A 181 -7.71 -12.29 -2.81
N PRO A 182 -8.37 -12.99 -3.73
CA PRO A 182 -9.77 -13.40 -3.54
C PRO A 182 -9.98 -14.29 -2.32
N TRP A 183 -9.03 -15.18 -2.05
CA TRP A 183 -9.07 -16.05 -0.89
C TRP A 183 -8.96 -15.26 0.42
N LEU A 184 -8.01 -14.33 0.53
CA LEU A 184 -7.86 -13.48 1.71
C LEU A 184 -9.12 -12.66 2.00
N MET A 185 -9.75 -12.08 0.97
CA MET A 185 -11.02 -11.35 1.13
C MET A 185 -12.09 -12.21 1.79
N LEU A 186 -12.27 -13.44 1.30
CA LEU A 186 -13.23 -14.38 1.87
C LEU A 186 -12.87 -14.74 3.31
N MET A 187 -11.60 -14.90 3.63
CA MET A 187 -11.15 -15.23 4.99
C MET A 187 -11.46 -14.11 6.00
N PHE A 188 -11.24 -12.85 5.64
CA PHE A 188 -11.64 -11.74 6.52
C PHE A 188 -13.16 -11.66 6.72
N LEU A 189 -13.92 -11.81 5.64
CA LEU A 189 -15.39 -11.81 5.71
C LEU A 189 -15.87 -12.94 6.61
N VAL A 190 -15.44 -14.16 6.36
CA VAL A 190 -15.86 -15.34 7.14
C VAL A 190 -15.39 -15.24 8.59
N GLY A 191 -14.17 -14.78 8.83
CA GLY A 191 -13.64 -14.60 10.19
C GLY A 191 -14.48 -13.63 11.03
N GLY A 192 -14.91 -12.51 10.45
CA GLY A 192 -15.86 -11.61 11.10
C GLY A 192 -17.22 -12.28 11.37
N MET A 193 -17.74 -13.06 10.40
CA MET A 193 -19.04 -13.71 10.52
C MET A 193 -19.07 -14.86 11.54
N VAL A 194 -18.02 -15.69 11.60
CA VAL A 194 -17.94 -16.84 12.51
C VAL A 194 -18.00 -16.42 13.98
N LEU A 195 -17.55 -15.21 14.31
CA LEU A 195 -17.57 -14.71 15.69
C LEU A 195 -18.87 -13.96 16.04
N LEU A 196 -19.75 -13.66 15.07
CA LEU A 196 -21.01 -12.96 15.34
C LEU A 196 -21.91 -13.68 16.34
N PRO A 197 -22.09 -15.03 16.29
CA PRO A 197 -22.89 -15.74 17.28
C PRO A 197 -22.42 -15.52 18.73
N SER A 198 -21.11 -15.63 18.98
CA SER A 198 -20.56 -15.44 20.33
C SER A 198 -20.65 -13.98 20.80
N VAL A 199 -20.49 -13.03 19.90
CA VAL A 199 -20.69 -11.60 20.18
C VAL A 199 -22.16 -11.30 20.45
N ALA A 200 -23.09 -11.91 19.71
CA ALA A 200 -24.53 -11.76 19.94
C ALA A 200 -24.94 -12.33 21.30
N GLU A 201 -24.46 -13.52 21.63
CA GLU A 201 -24.77 -14.21 22.91
C GLU A 201 -24.33 -13.37 24.11
N SER A 202 -23.17 -12.71 24.03
CA SER A 202 -22.68 -11.85 25.11
C SER A 202 -23.56 -10.64 25.43
N VAL A 203 -24.42 -10.21 24.50
CA VAL A 203 -25.31 -9.05 24.64
C VAL A 203 -26.75 -9.45 24.84
N THR A 204 -27.22 -10.43 24.07
CA THR A 204 -28.65 -10.80 23.99
C THR A 204 -29.00 -12.10 24.76
N GLY A 205 -27.99 -12.89 25.11
CA GLY A 205 -28.16 -14.24 25.63
C GLY A 205 -28.52 -15.30 24.56
N PHE A 206 -28.54 -14.89 23.28
CA PHE A 206 -28.82 -15.76 22.13
C PHE A 206 -27.71 -15.67 21.07
N THR A 207 -27.42 -16.79 20.43
CA THR A 207 -26.41 -16.87 19.36
C THR A 207 -26.91 -16.36 17.99
N THR A 208 -28.22 -16.17 17.84
CA THR A 208 -28.87 -15.80 16.58
C THR A 208 -29.07 -14.30 16.45
N ILE A 209 -28.85 -13.80 15.22
CA ILE A 209 -29.12 -12.40 14.81
C ILE A 209 -30.24 -12.42 13.78
N ARG A 210 -31.42 -11.88 14.14
CA ARG A 210 -32.67 -12.01 13.36
C ARG A 210 -32.88 -10.87 12.35
N SER A 211 -32.17 -9.74 12.52
CA SER A 211 -32.35 -8.57 11.68
C SER A 211 -31.08 -7.71 11.63
N PHE A 212 -30.99 -6.86 10.61
CA PHE A 212 -29.91 -5.85 10.52
C PHE A 212 -29.97 -4.84 11.69
N SER A 213 -31.16 -4.53 12.19
CA SER A 213 -31.31 -3.65 13.37
C SER A 213 -30.73 -4.28 14.62
N GLU A 214 -30.93 -5.57 14.83
CA GLU A 214 -30.35 -6.33 15.94
C GLU A 214 -28.83 -6.42 15.81
N PHE A 215 -28.31 -6.77 14.62
CA PHE A 215 -26.88 -6.70 14.33
C PHE A 215 -26.28 -5.32 14.65
N ALA A 216 -26.94 -4.24 14.21
CA ALA A 216 -26.47 -2.89 14.48
C ALA A 216 -26.47 -2.55 15.97
N SER A 217 -27.45 -3.05 16.72
CA SER A 217 -27.51 -2.87 18.18
C SER A 217 -26.40 -3.62 18.89
N ILE A 218 -26.12 -4.86 18.51
CA ILE A 218 -25.03 -5.68 19.04
C ILE A 218 -23.68 -5.01 18.71
N ALA A 219 -23.45 -4.65 17.45
CA ALA A 219 -22.21 -4.03 17.02
C ALA A 219 -21.93 -2.71 17.76
N LYS A 220 -22.97 -1.90 18.03
CA LYS A 220 -22.85 -0.66 18.83
C LYS A 220 -22.57 -0.94 20.30
N ALA A 221 -23.08 -2.02 20.84
CA ALA A 221 -22.87 -2.37 22.25
C ALA A 221 -21.49 -2.97 22.53
N THR A 222 -20.83 -3.60 21.54
CA THR A 222 -19.65 -4.45 21.78
C THR A 222 -18.40 -4.02 21.03
N VAL A 223 -18.53 -3.58 19.77
CA VAL A 223 -17.36 -3.37 18.89
C VAL A 223 -17.19 -1.91 18.53
N PHE A 224 -18.21 -1.31 17.92
CA PHE A 224 -18.17 0.07 17.44
C PHE A 224 -19.06 0.96 18.32
N THR A 225 -18.62 1.11 19.56
CA THR A 225 -19.40 1.70 20.65
C THR A 225 -19.53 3.23 20.58
N GLY A 226 -18.63 3.90 19.87
CA GLY A 226 -18.50 5.35 19.89
C GLY A 226 -17.61 5.87 21.04
N PHE A 227 -17.03 4.96 21.85
CA PHE A 227 -16.17 5.30 22.99
C PHE A 227 -14.88 4.45 22.98
N THR A 228 -13.79 5.08 23.40
CA THR A 228 -12.52 4.38 23.61
C THR A 228 -12.63 3.39 24.78
N PRO A 229 -11.69 2.45 24.95
CA PRO A 229 -11.67 1.55 26.12
C PRO A 229 -11.69 2.30 27.47
N ASP A 230 -11.18 3.54 27.51
CA ASP A 230 -11.17 4.39 28.71
C ASP A 230 -12.47 5.22 28.89
N GLY A 231 -13.48 5.00 28.03
CA GLY A 231 -14.77 5.68 28.09
C GLY A 231 -14.80 7.12 27.54
N VAL A 232 -13.76 7.54 26.82
CA VAL A 232 -13.71 8.85 26.16
C VAL A 232 -14.44 8.76 24.81
N PRO A 233 -15.20 9.78 24.37
CA PRO A 233 -15.78 9.80 23.02
C PRO A 233 -14.72 9.58 21.95
N GLY A 234 -15.01 8.67 21.02
CA GLY A 234 -14.10 8.29 19.96
C GLY A 234 -14.09 9.27 18.78
N ILE A 235 -13.32 8.90 17.75
CA ILE A 235 -13.24 9.69 16.51
C ILE A 235 -14.48 9.49 15.64
N GLY A 236 -14.85 10.52 14.89
CA GLY A 236 -16.06 10.55 14.09
C GLY A 236 -15.85 10.16 12.61
N MET A 237 -16.93 10.27 11.85
CA MET A 237 -17.01 9.88 10.44
C MET A 237 -15.96 10.58 9.55
N TRP A 238 -15.71 11.88 9.76
CA TRP A 238 -14.81 12.65 8.92
C TRP A 238 -13.34 12.31 9.17
N GLU A 239 -12.99 12.02 10.43
CA GLU A 239 -11.68 11.53 10.81
C GLU A 239 -11.38 10.19 10.14
N ILE A 240 -12.35 9.28 10.15
CA ILE A 240 -12.22 7.98 9.50
C ILE A 240 -12.13 8.12 7.97
N ALA A 241 -12.94 8.99 7.38
CA ALA A 241 -12.89 9.25 5.94
C ALA A 241 -11.52 9.82 5.52
N ALA A 242 -11.01 10.78 6.27
CA ALA A 242 -9.70 11.36 6.03
C ALA A 242 -8.58 10.33 6.25
N PHE A 243 -8.66 9.55 7.33
CA PHE A 243 -7.71 8.46 7.61
C PHE A 243 -7.68 7.42 6.47
N ALA A 244 -8.86 6.92 6.06
CA ALA A 244 -8.95 5.93 4.99
C ALA A 244 -8.42 6.47 3.66
N TRP A 245 -8.74 7.72 3.32
CA TRP A 245 -8.21 8.36 2.14
C TRP A 245 -6.68 8.50 2.20
N ALA A 246 -6.14 8.99 3.32
CA ALA A 246 -4.71 9.11 3.54
C ALA A 246 -3.99 7.77 3.47
N ALA A 247 -4.45 6.77 4.23
CA ALA A 247 -3.85 5.44 4.29
C ALA A 247 -3.84 4.76 2.92
N ASN A 248 -4.95 4.82 2.18
CA ASN A 248 -5.09 4.19 0.87
C ASN A 248 -4.25 4.86 -0.23
N THR A 249 -3.96 6.13 -0.11
CA THR A 249 -3.17 6.86 -1.10
C THR A 249 -1.76 7.21 -0.61
N PHE A 250 -1.39 6.75 0.59
CA PHE A 250 -0.17 7.18 1.31
C PHE A 250 -0.02 8.70 1.32
N SER A 251 -1.15 9.39 1.44
CA SER A 251 -1.28 10.85 1.44
C SER A 251 -0.65 11.58 0.24
N HIS A 252 -0.44 10.90 -0.87
CA HIS A 252 0.03 11.55 -2.09
C HIS A 252 -0.75 11.12 -3.34
N PHE A 253 -2.04 10.92 -3.17
CA PHE A 253 -3.03 10.69 -4.23
C PHE A 253 -2.69 9.50 -5.13
N GLY A 254 -2.10 8.46 -4.55
CA GLY A 254 -1.78 7.22 -5.24
C GLY A 254 -0.60 7.31 -6.21
N LEU A 255 0.13 8.43 -6.30
CA LEU A 255 1.22 8.60 -7.27
C LEU A 255 2.36 7.58 -7.11
N ILE A 256 2.57 7.04 -5.91
CA ILE A 256 3.46 5.90 -5.67
C ILE A 256 3.17 4.73 -6.61
N ASP A 257 1.87 4.47 -6.84
CA ASP A 257 1.39 3.39 -7.70
C ASP A 257 1.60 3.62 -9.20
N MET A 258 2.23 4.73 -9.59
CA MET A 258 2.78 4.85 -10.94
C MET A 258 3.69 3.65 -11.27
N ALA A 259 4.36 3.07 -10.28
CA ALA A 259 5.15 1.85 -10.44
C ALA A 259 4.33 0.68 -11.04
N MET A 260 3.06 0.57 -10.66
CA MET A 260 2.14 -0.47 -11.11
C MET A 260 1.24 0.02 -12.27
N LEU A 261 0.63 1.20 -12.14
CA LEU A 261 -0.34 1.72 -13.09
C LEU A 261 0.27 2.21 -14.43
N ARG A 262 1.61 2.32 -14.52
CA ARG A 262 2.31 2.53 -15.79
C ARG A 262 2.04 1.42 -16.82
N TYR A 263 1.66 0.22 -16.36
CA TYR A 263 1.26 -0.91 -17.20
C TYR A 263 -0.20 -0.86 -17.64
N ALA A 264 -1.01 0.12 -17.24
CA ALA A 264 -2.43 0.17 -17.57
C ALA A 264 -2.68 0.47 -19.04
N LYS A 265 -3.55 -0.33 -19.71
CA LYS A 265 -4.01 -0.08 -21.09
C LYS A 265 -4.92 1.15 -21.19
N LYS A 266 -5.76 1.40 -20.19
CA LYS A 266 -6.76 2.48 -20.18
C LYS A 266 -6.77 3.24 -18.86
N ASN A 267 -7.16 4.51 -18.86
CA ASN A 267 -7.20 5.33 -17.62
C ASN A 267 -8.19 4.77 -16.60
N TRP A 268 -9.33 4.24 -17.03
CA TRP A 268 -10.35 3.71 -16.15
C TRP A 268 -9.89 2.46 -15.36
N HIS A 269 -8.76 1.83 -15.74
CA HIS A 269 -8.18 0.73 -14.97
C HIS A 269 -7.79 1.15 -13.53
N GLY A 270 -7.63 2.46 -13.28
CA GLY A 270 -7.48 2.98 -11.93
C GLY A 270 -8.66 2.69 -11.00
N ILE A 271 -9.88 2.49 -11.54
CA ILE A 271 -11.05 2.09 -10.73
C ILE A 271 -10.87 0.70 -10.12
N MET A 272 -10.04 -0.15 -10.74
CA MET A 272 -9.78 -1.51 -10.25
C MET A 272 -9.07 -1.54 -8.88
N THR A 273 -8.50 -0.43 -8.44
CA THR A 273 -8.03 -0.28 -7.04
C THR A 273 -9.18 -0.44 -6.05
N GLY A 274 -10.41 -0.19 -6.49
CA GLY A 274 -11.62 -0.40 -5.70
C GLY A 274 -11.82 -1.84 -5.22
N THR A 275 -11.27 -2.84 -5.91
CA THR A 275 -11.32 -4.23 -5.44
C THR A 275 -10.58 -4.38 -4.11
N GLY A 276 -9.42 -3.75 -3.95
CA GLY A 276 -8.71 -3.72 -2.68
C GLY A 276 -9.40 -2.83 -1.65
N MET A 277 -9.81 -1.62 -2.03
CA MET A 277 -10.31 -0.64 -1.08
C MET A 277 -11.72 -0.93 -0.57
N MET A 278 -12.62 -1.49 -1.41
CA MET A 278 -13.99 -1.80 -0.98
C MET A 278 -14.10 -3.22 -0.41
N PHE A 279 -13.52 -4.22 -1.03
CA PHE A 279 -13.55 -5.59 -0.52
C PHE A 279 -12.40 -5.87 0.46
N GLY A 280 -11.25 -5.25 0.27
CA GLY A 280 -10.15 -5.28 1.22
C GLY A 280 -10.41 -4.38 2.42
N HIS A 281 -9.94 -3.13 2.36
CA HIS A 281 -9.97 -2.24 3.53
C HIS A 281 -11.35 -2.04 4.13
N TYR A 282 -12.40 -1.83 3.33
CA TYR A 282 -13.74 -1.64 3.89
C TYR A 282 -14.23 -2.89 4.64
N VAL A 283 -14.26 -4.04 3.96
CA VAL A 283 -14.75 -5.29 4.56
C VAL A 283 -13.77 -5.82 5.60
N ALA A 284 -12.47 -5.87 5.27
CA ALA A 284 -11.48 -6.47 6.16
C ALA A 284 -11.28 -5.66 7.44
N TRP A 285 -11.28 -4.32 7.40
CA TRP A 285 -11.13 -3.51 8.61
C TRP A 285 -12.32 -3.63 9.56
N ILE A 286 -13.54 -3.66 9.01
CA ILE A 286 -14.74 -3.88 9.82
C ILE A 286 -14.72 -5.30 10.42
N SER A 287 -14.46 -6.32 9.61
CA SER A 287 -14.38 -7.71 10.08
C SER A 287 -13.28 -7.93 11.11
N ALA A 288 -12.11 -7.34 10.89
CA ALA A 288 -10.99 -7.40 11.84
C ALA A 288 -11.29 -6.67 13.16
N GLY A 289 -12.07 -5.59 13.11
CA GLY A 289 -12.60 -4.95 14.32
C GLY A 289 -13.45 -5.90 15.15
N PHE A 290 -14.38 -6.63 14.50
CA PHE A 290 -15.17 -7.68 15.16
C PHE A 290 -14.29 -8.80 15.70
N MET A 291 -13.37 -9.32 14.89
CA MET A 291 -12.47 -10.39 15.31
C MET A 291 -11.61 -9.95 16.51
N GLY A 292 -11.02 -8.74 16.46
CA GLY A 292 -10.21 -8.20 17.54
C GLY A 292 -10.99 -8.01 18.83
N ALA A 293 -12.16 -7.40 18.77
CA ALA A 293 -13.02 -7.18 19.94
C ALA A 293 -13.51 -8.51 20.56
N ALA A 294 -13.93 -9.46 19.73
CA ALA A 294 -14.36 -10.79 20.19
C ALA A 294 -13.21 -11.58 20.83
N THR A 295 -12.00 -11.53 20.23
CA THR A 295 -10.81 -12.15 20.80
C THR A 295 -10.45 -11.53 22.15
N ALA A 296 -10.46 -10.20 22.25
CA ALA A 296 -10.20 -9.47 23.50
C ALA A 296 -11.16 -9.89 24.62
N ALA A 297 -12.44 -9.95 24.32
CA ALA A 297 -13.47 -10.35 25.25
C ALA A 297 -13.29 -11.81 25.72
N ALA A 298 -13.04 -12.72 24.79
CA ALA A 298 -12.91 -14.15 25.11
C ALA A 298 -11.63 -14.51 25.86
N THR A 299 -10.53 -13.82 25.56
CA THR A 299 -9.22 -14.05 26.21
C THR A 299 -9.04 -13.20 27.47
N LEU A 300 -9.99 -12.33 27.79
CA LEU A 300 -9.92 -11.35 28.88
C LEU A 300 -8.64 -10.49 28.80
N THR A 301 -8.19 -10.21 27.57
CA THR A 301 -6.99 -9.46 27.26
C THR A 301 -7.37 -8.11 26.67
N SER A 302 -6.63 -7.04 26.99
CA SER A 302 -6.90 -5.72 26.36
C SER A 302 -6.66 -5.79 24.86
N ILE A 303 -7.59 -5.24 24.07
CA ILE A 303 -7.44 -5.13 22.60
C ILE A 303 -6.16 -4.38 22.18
N THR A 304 -5.62 -3.53 23.08
CA THR A 304 -4.39 -2.75 22.81
C THR A 304 -3.12 -3.60 22.74
N VAL A 305 -3.14 -4.83 23.28
CA VAL A 305 -1.96 -5.72 23.35
C VAL A 305 -2.11 -7.00 22.54
N ILE A 306 -3.31 -7.30 22.01
CA ILE A 306 -3.54 -8.50 21.20
C ILE A 306 -2.77 -8.41 19.89
N GLU A 307 -2.14 -9.53 19.51
CA GLU A 307 -1.40 -9.64 18.24
C GLU A 307 -2.27 -10.19 17.11
N PRO A 308 -2.00 -9.79 15.84
CA PRO A 308 -2.72 -10.30 14.68
C PRO A 308 -2.82 -11.82 14.58
N GLY A 309 -1.74 -12.53 14.95
CA GLY A 309 -1.74 -14.00 14.97
C GLY A 309 -2.74 -14.59 15.98
N GLU A 310 -2.93 -13.95 17.13
CA GLU A 310 -3.92 -14.37 18.13
C GLU A 310 -5.33 -14.14 17.64
N VAL A 311 -5.59 -12.99 17.03
CA VAL A 311 -6.90 -12.69 16.42
C VAL A 311 -7.23 -13.69 15.32
N GLY A 312 -6.28 -13.97 14.43
CA GLY A 312 -6.45 -14.96 13.36
C GLY A 312 -6.74 -16.35 13.90
N TRP A 313 -5.98 -16.79 14.88
CA TRP A 313 -6.17 -18.10 15.52
C TRP A 313 -7.54 -18.22 16.20
N TYR A 314 -7.92 -17.22 16.97
CA TYR A 314 -9.21 -17.25 17.69
C TYR A 314 -10.40 -17.27 16.72
N ALA A 315 -10.34 -16.47 15.66
CA ALA A 315 -11.43 -16.37 14.69
C ALA A 315 -11.53 -17.60 13.77
N LEU A 316 -10.40 -18.13 13.28
CA LEU A 316 -10.38 -19.06 12.16
C LEU A 316 -9.55 -20.34 12.45
N GLY A 317 -9.10 -20.53 13.68
CA GLY A 317 -8.24 -21.65 14.05
C GLY A 317 -6.92 -21.65 13.25
N TRP A 318 -6.45 -22.82 12.85
CA TRP A 318 -5.21 -22.97 12.09
C TRP A 318 -5.24 -22.25 10.73
N VAL A 319 -6.42 -22.10 10.12
CA VAL A 319 -6.57 -21.33 8.87
C VAL A 319 -6.26 -19.86 9.11
N GLY A 320 -6.58 -19.32 10.29
CA GLY A 320 -6.23 -17.95 10.68
C GLY A 320 -4.73 -17.68 10.68
N PHE A 321 -3.91 -18.65 11.09
CA PHE A 321 -2.46 -18.53 10.92
C PHE A 321 -2.07 -18.37 9.46
N VAL A 322 -2.62 -19.21 8.58
CA VAL A 322 -2.34 -19.12 7.15
C VAL A 322 -2.76 -17.76 6.60
N VAL A 323 -3.92 -17.23 7.03
CA VAL A 323 -4.40 -15.90 6.64
C VAL A 323 -3.41 -14.81 7.05
N VAL A 324 -2.95 -14.81 8.30
CA VAL A 324 -2.02 -13.80 8.80
C VAL A 324 -0.65 -13.90 8.11
N ILE A 325 -0.14 -15.12 7.92
CA ILE A 325 1.13 -15.38 7.25
C ILE A 325 1.09 -14.94 5.80
N VAL A 326 0.10 -15.41 5.04
CA VAL A 326 -0.05 -15.10 3.62
C VAL A 326 -0.37 -13.63 3.42
N GLY A 327 -1.27 -13.05 4.23
CA GLY A 327 -1.63 -11.64 4.17
C GLY A 327 -0.44 -10.71 4.42
N GLY A 328 0.40 -11.02 5.42
CA GLY A 328 1.64 -10.26 5.65
C GLY A 328 2.62 -10.42 4.49
N TRP A 329 2.81 -11.65 4.00
CA TRP A 329 3.75 -11.94 2.92
C TRP A 329 3.34 -11.32 1.57
N THR A 330 2.07 -11.43 1.17
CA THR A 330 1.57 -10.87 -0.09
C THR A 330 1.72 -9.36 -0.16
N THR A 331 1.71 -8.68 0.97
CA THR A 331 1.86 -7.22 1.07
C THR A 331 3.32 -6.81 1.26
N ALA A 332 4.15 -7.61 1.96
CA ALA A 332 5.57 -7.32 2.10
C ALA A 332 6.31 -7.28 0.76
N ASN A 333 5.98 -8.20 -0.16
CA ASN A 333 6.63 -8.31 -1.46
C ASN A 333 6.51 -7.04 -2.34
N PRO A 334 5.30 -6.51 -2.64
CA PRO A 334 5.17 -5.31 -3.45
C PRO A 334 5.80 -4.08 -2.79
N ASN A 335 5.77 -4.00 -1.45
CA ASN A 335 6.41 -2.91 -0.73
C ASN A 335 7.94 -2.98 -0.81
N LEU A 336 8.54 -4.16 -0.68
CA LEU A 336 9.98 -4.33 -0.88
C LEU A 336 10.38 -4.08 -2.34
N TYR A 337 9.54 -4.48 -3.31
CA TYR A 337 9.77 -4.14 -4.72
C TYR A 337 9.77 -2.62 -4.94
N ARG A 338 8.82 -1.87 -4.37
CA ARG A 338 8.78 -0.40 -4.40
C ARG A 338 10.00 0.22 -3.71
N ALA A 339 10.41 -0.34 -2.57
CA ALA A 339 11.64 0.10 -1.88
C ALA A 339 12.87 -0.07 -2.78
N GLY A 340 12.98 -1.19 -3.49
CA GLY A 340 14.04 -1.43 -4.46
C GLY A 340 14.04 -0.42 -5.61
N LEU A 341 12.88 -0.13 -6.21
CA LEU A 341 12.74 0.88 -7.26
C LEU A 341 13.13 2.28 -6.76
N ALA A 342 12.69 2.65 -5.56
CA ALA A 342 13.03 3.93 -4.96
C ALA A 342 14.54 4.03 -4.67
N ALA A 343 15.13 2.97 -4.10
CA ALA A 343 16.57 2.91 -3.84
C ALA A 343 17.41 2.94 -5.15
N GLN A 344 16.92 2.33 -6.23
CA GLN A 344 17.55 2.45 -7.54
C GLN A 344 17.51 3.89 -8.07
N GLY A 345 16.47 4.65 -7.77
CA GLY A 345 16.41 6.09 -8.07
C GLY A 345 17.45 6.92 -7.31
N VAL A 346 17.94 6.44 -6.16
CA VAL A 346 19.06 7.05 -5.41
C VAL A 346 20.42 6.59 -5.95
N PHE A 347 20.54 5.29 -6.26
CA PHE A 347 21.76 4.61 -6.70
C PHE A 347 21.60 4.02 -8.10
N PRO A 348 21.47 4.85 -9.16
CA PRO A 348 21.13 4.38 -10.50
C PRO A 348 22.20 3.50 -11.16
N TRP A 349 23.42 3.47 -10.60
CA TRP A 349 24.50 2.59 -11.04
C TRP A 349 24.42 1.16 -10.49
N LEU A 350 23.52 0.88 -9.53
CA LEU A 350 23.27 -0.46 -9.02
C LEU A 350 22.09 -1.10 -9.74
N SER A 351 22.16 -2.41 -9.96
CA SER A 351 21.04 -3.15 -10.51
C SER A 351 19.85 -3.16 -9.54
N ARG A 352 18.63 -3.28 -10.07
CA ARG A 352 17.41 -3.43 -9.26
C ARG A 352 17.53 -4.59 -8.26
N ALA A 353 18.07 -5.73 -8.71
CA ALA A 353 18.24 -6.89 -7.83
C ALA A 353 19.18 -6.58 -6.65
N THR A 354 20.30 -5.92 -6.91
CA THR A 354 21.27 -5.53 -5.87
C THR A 354 20.64 -4.61 -4.84
N VAL A 355 19.96 -3.53 -5.27
CA VAL A 355 19.32 -2.60 -4.32
C VAL A 355 18.16 -3.27 -3.57
N THR A 356 17.44 -4.19 -4.20
CA THR A 356 16.38 -4.96 -3.52
C THR A 356 16.95 -5.88 -2.43
N LEU A 357 18.09 -6.50 -2.66
CA LEU A 357 18.79 -7.29 -1.64
C LEU A 357 19.27 -6.43 -0.46
N ILE A 358 19.83 -5.25 -0.73
CA ILE A 358 20.25 -4.30 0.31
C ILE A 358 19.04 -3.85 1.13
N MET A 359 17.97 -3.42 0.47
CA MET A 359 16.73 -3.02 1.15
C MET A 359 16.12 -4.18 1.92
N GLY A 360 16.23 -5.40 1.41
CA GLY A 360 15.80 -6.62 2.09
C GLY A 360 16.58 -6.91 3.37
N ALA A 361 17.88 -6.71 3.38
CA ALA A 361 18.69 -6.85 4.58
C ALA A 361 18.26 -5.81 5.65
N ILE A 362 18.03 -4.56 5.25
CA ILE A 362 17.53 -3.50 6.14
C ILE A 362 16.12 -3.87 6.65
N LEU A 363 15.25 -4.36 5.78
CA LEU A 363 13.90 -4.84 6.13
C LEU A 363 13.95 -5.86 7.28
N ILE A 364 14.82 -6.87 7.17
CA ILE A 364 14.95 -7.92 8.19
C ILE A 364 15.35 -7.33 9.54
N VAL A 365 16.32 -6.41 9.55
CA VAL A 365 16.74 -5.73 10.78
C VAL A 365 15.60 -4.91 11.39
N VAL A 366 14.88 -4.15 10.59
CA VAL A 366 13.74 -3.33 11.03
C VAL A 366 12.59 -4.22 11.54
N ALA A 367 12.35 -5.35 10.89
CA ALA A 367 11.29 -6.30 11.25
C ALA A 367 11.52 -6.99 12.60
N PHE A 368 12.75 -7.00 13.14
CA PHE A 368 12.99 -7.50 14.50
C PHE A 368 12.23 -6.71 15.57
N PHE A 369 11.91 -5.44 15.31
CA PHE A 369 11.30 -4.53 16.28
C PHE A 369 9.77 -4.55 16.21
N PRO A 370 9.06 -5.10 17.21
CA PRO A 370 7.59 -5.13 17.23
C PRO A 370 6.97 -3.71 17.22
N TYR A 371 7.71 -2.70 17.66
CA TYR A 371 7.31 -1.29 17.60
C TYR A 371 6.74 -0.89 16.24
N VAL A 372 7.31 -1.43 15.14
CA VAL A 372 6.98 -1.01 13.79
C VAL A 372 5.55 -1.37 13.40
N TYR A 373 5.10 -2.60 13.67
CA TYR A 373 3.72 -2.98 13.36
C TYR A 373 2.71 -2.42 14.37
N ARG A 374 3.09 -2.29 15.65
CA ARG A 374 2.22 -1.71 16.68
C ARG A 374 1.91 -0.24 16.44
N ASN A 375 2.83 0.50 15.86
CA ASN A 375 2.66 1.91 15.50
C ASN A 375 2.42 2.11 14.00
N PHE A 376 1.86 1.11 13.33
CA PHE A 376 1.75 1.12 11.86
C PHE A 376 0.88 2.26 11.33
N ALA A 377 -0.30 2.51 11.93
CA ALA A 377 -1.21 3.57 11.48
C ALA A 377 -0.59 4.98 11.59
N PRO A 378 0.01 5.41 12.72
CA PRO A 378 0.76 6.66 12.79
C PRO A 378 1.93 6.72 11.80
N LEU A 379 2.71 5.65 11.66
CA LEU A 379 3.86 5.61 10.74
C LEU A 379 3.44 5.86 9.29
N VAL A 380 2.41 5.17 8.82
CA VAL A 380 1.88 5.35 7.46
C VAL A 380 1.38 6.78 7.25
N THR A 381 0.64 7.33 8.21
CA THR A 381 0.05 8.66 8.06
C THR A 381 1.10 9.77 8.06
N VAL A 382 2.05 9.73 8.99
CA VAL A 382 3.15 10.71 9.04
C VAL A 382 4.02 10.61 7.78
N SER A 383 4.34 9.39 7.34
CA SER A 383 5.07 9.16 6.10
C SER A 383 4.35 9.79 4.91
N GLY A 384 3.02 9.65 4.85
CA GLY A 384 2.20 10.26 3.81
C GLY A 384 2.29 11.78 3.81
N VAL A 385 2.22 12.44 4.97
CA VAL A 385 2.35 13.91 5.08
C VAL A 385 3.70 14.40 4.55
N VAL A 386 4.77 13.66 4.80
CA VAL A 386 6.12 14.01 4.29
C VAL A 386 6.19 13.99 2.77
N VAL A 387 5.51 13.05 2.11
CA VAL A 387 5.64 12.87 0.66
C VAL A 387 4.54 13.57 -0.17
N VAL A 388 3.42 13.96 0.43
CA VAL A 388 2.29 14.56 -0.29
C VAL A 388 2.62 15.83 -1.10
N PRO A 389 3.56 16.70 -0.71
CA PRO A 389 3.88 17.89 -1.50
C PRO A 389 4.41 17.56 -2.91
N ILE A 390 5.10 16.43 -3.05
CA ILE A 390 5.60 15.96 -4.36
C ILE A 390 4.44 15.62 -5.29
N ALA A 391 3.37 15.04 -4.76
CA ALA A 391 2.15 14.79 -5.54
C ALA A 391 1.51 16.08 -6.06
N GLY A 392 1.52 17.16 -5.26
CA GLY A 392 1.04 18.47 -5.68
C GLY A 392 1.90 19.09 -6.78
N ILE A 393 3.23 18.97 -6.68
CA ILE A 393 4.17 19.43 -7.72
C ILE A 393 3.90 18.69 -9.04
N ILE A 394 3.80 17.37 -9.00
CA ILE A 394 3.54 16.53 -10.19
C ILE A 394 2.16 16.85 -10.77
N PHE A 395 1.14 17.00 -9.93
CA PHE A 395 -0.20 17.39 -10.36
C PHE A 395 -0.20 18.75 -11.07
N ALA A 396 0.48 19.74 -10.51
CA ALA A 396 0.60 21.06 -11.11
C ALA A 396 1.25 21.00 -12.49
N GLU A 397 2.38 20.29 -12.63
CA GLU A 397 3.03 20.14 -13.94
C GLU A 397 2.15 19.38 -14.95
N HIS A 398 1.52 18.31 -14.51
CA HIS A 398 0.77 17.45 -15.43
C HIS A 398 -0.51 18.10 -15.94
N TYR A 399 -1.31 18.70 -15.04
CA TYR A 399 -2.65 19.17 -15.34
C TYR A 399 -2.78 20.69 -15.50
N LEU A 400 -1.95 21.47 -14.79
CA LEU A 400 -2.15 22.90 -14.69
C LEU A 400 -1.15 23.71 -15.53
N PHE A 401 0.07 23.26 -15.73
CA PHE A 401 1.09 24.01 -16.46
C PHE A 401 0.62 24.49 -17.83
N ARG A 402 -0.02 23.62 -18.63
CA ARG A 402 -0.55 24.01 -19.93
C ARG A 402 -1.62 25.11 -19.84
N ARG A 403 -2.45 25.09 -18.77
CA ARG A 403 -3.49 26.11 -18.55
C ARG A 403 -2.91 27.47 -18.21
N PHE A 404 -1.76 27.49 -17.56
CA PHE A 404 -1.03 28.69 -17.19
C PHE A 404 0.10 29.03 -18.17
N ASN A 405 0.11 28.44 -19.36
CA ASN A 405 1.14 28.64 -20.38
C ASN A 405 2.58 28.34 -19.91
N LEU A 406 2.74 27.42 -18.96
CA LEU A 406 4.02 26.94 -18.46
C LEU A 406 4.45 25.67 -19.18
N THR A 407 5.76 25.47 -19.31
CA THR A 407 6.35 24.30 -19.97
C THR A 407 6.60 23.17 -18.96
N ARG A 408 6.07 21.97 -19.25
CA ARG A 408 6.35 20.76 -18.47
C ARG A 408 7.83 20.37 -18.63
N TYR A 409 8.40 19.81 -17.57
CA TYR A 409 9.82 19.37 -17.57
C TYR A 409 10.83 20.50 -17.84
N TRP A 410 10.46 21.76 -17.63
CA TRP A 410 11.26 22.93 -17.92
C TRP A 410 12.66 22.88 -17.29
N ALA A 411 12.77 22.40 -16.05
CA ALA A 411 14.05 22.28 -15.36
C ALA A 411 14.97 21.24 -16.03
N HIS A 412 14.39 20.11 -16.50
CA HIS A 412 15.10 19.11 -17.29
C HIS A 412 15.60 19.66 -18.61
N TYR A 413 14.76 20.40 -19.34
CA TYR A 413 15.12 21.00 -20.62
C TYR A 413 16.18 22.10 -20.46
N LYS A 414 16.07 22.88 -19.41
CA LYS A 414 17.04 23.93 -19.05
C LYS A 414 18.33 23.37 -18.44
N LYS A 415 18.34 22.08 -18.08
CA LYS A 415 19.44 21.38 -17.39
C LYS A 415 19.84 22.02 -16.05
N VAL A 416 18.84 22.41 -15.27
CA VAL A 416 19.01 23.01 -13.93
C VAL A 416 18.26 22.19 -12.89
N GLU A 417 18.66 22.35 -11.62
CA GLU A 417 17.87 21.81 -10.51
C GLU A 417 16.56 22.59 -10.37
N ASN A 418 15.48 21.87 -10.07
CA ASN A 418 14.18 22.49 -9.87
C ASN A 418 14.07 23.11 -8.47
N THR A 419 14.74 24.25 -8.26
CA THR A 419 14.70 25.00 -7.00
C THR A 419 13.25 25.30 -6.53
N PRO A 420 12.30 25.70 -7.40
CA PRO A 420 10.90 25.83 -7.04
C PRO A 420 10.31 24.57 -6.38
N ALA A 421 10.63 23.38 -6.87
CA ALA A 421 10.13 22.14 -6.30
C ALA A 421 10.71 21.89 -4.89
N ILE A 422 12.00 22.15 -4.70
CA ILE A 422 12.67 22.03 -3.39
C ILE A 422 12.06 23.00 -2.38
N LEU A 423 11.91 24.27 -2.76
CA LEU A 423 11.31 25.29 -1.92
C LEU A 423 9.85 24.94 -1.59
N THR A 424 9.09 24.50 -2.58
CA THR A 424 7.70 24.08 -2.38
C THR A 424 7.60 22.94 -1.37
N TRP A 425 8.47 21.93 -1.47
CA TRP A 425 8.49 20.82 -0.52
C TRP A 425 8.79 21.32 0.90
N GLY A 426 9.82 22.15 1.08
CA GLY A 426 10.17 22.73 2.38
C GLY A 426 9.06 23.60 2.98
N ILE A 427 8.46 24.51 2.19
CA ILE A 427 7.34 25.35 2.64
C ILE A 427 6.14 24.50 3.03
N SER A 428 5.80 23.50 2.23
CA SER A 428 4.67 22.61 2.50
C SER A 428 4.88 21.80 3.78
N LEU A 429 6.11 21.32 4.04
CA LEU A 429 6.45 20.63 5.30
C LEU A 429 6.41 21.60 6.49
N ALA A 430 6.83 22.86 6.31
CA ALA A 430 6.70 23.88 7.36
C ALA A 430 5.22 24.16 7.70
N VAL A 431 4.34 24.22 6.68
CA VAL A 431 2.90 24.33 6.89
C VAL A 431 2.35 23.11 7.64
N ALA A 432 2.75 21.89 7.24
CA ALA A 432 2.37 20.67 7.94
C ALA A 432 2.80 20.70 9.42
N GLY A 433 4.05 21.08 9.69
CA GLY A 433 4.57 21.27 11.05
C GLY A 433 3.79 22.30 11.85
N GLY A 434 3.45 23.44 11.23
CA GLY A 434 2.58 24.45 11.84
C GLY A 434 1.19 23.91 12.22
N MET A 435 0.58 23.10 11.34
CA MET A 435 -0.71 22.45 11.63
C MET A 435 -0.60 21.45 12.80
N VAL A 436 0.49 20.69 12.89
CA VAL A 436 0.76 19.79 14.03
C VAL A 436 0.87 20.59 15.33
N LEU A 437 1.61 21.70 15.32
CA LEU A 437 1.76 22.59 16.50
C LEU A 437 0.43 23.23 16.94
N LEU A 438 -0.50 23.45 15.99
CA LEU A 438 -1.85 23.93 16.27
C LEU A 438 -2.80 22.82 16.73
N GLY A 439 -2.34 21.59 16.90
CA GLY A 439 -3.14 20.46 17.35
C GLY A 439 -4.08 19.88 16.29
N VAL A 440 -3.86 20.18 15.00
CA VAL A 440 -4.67 19.58 13.92
C VAL A 440 -4.36 18.08 13.84
N PRO A 441 -5.40 17.20 13.91
CA PRO A 441 -5.20 15.77 13.77
C PRO A 441 -4.47 15.42 12.47
N TYR A 442 -3.49 14.52 12.54
CA TYR A 442 -2.57 14.24 11.44
C TYR A 442 -3.23 13.77 10.14
N TYR A 443 -4.38 13.12 10.20
CA TYR A 443 -5.14 12.70 9.02
C TYR A 443 -5.82 13.86 8.26
N PHE A 444 -6.01 15.02 8.87
CA PHE A 444 -6.52 16.22 8.19
C PHE A 444 -5.42 17.11 7.60
N ILE A 445 -4.15 16.83 7.86
CA ILE A 445 -3.03 17.68 7.43
C ILE A 445 -2.77 17.54 5.92
N PHE A 446 -2.92 16.35 5.34
CA PHE A 446 -2.50 16.10 3.97
C PHE A 446 -3.29 16.88 2.89
N PRO A 447 -4.65 17.09 2.96
CA PRO A 447 -5.34 17.80 1.89
C PRO A 447 -4.90 19.28 1.77
N PRO A 448 -4.84 20.10 2.85
CA PRO A 448 -4.36 21.46 2.74
C PRO A 448 -2.88 21.53 2.34
N VAL A 449 -2.03 20.63 2.81
CA VAL A 449 -0.60 20.57 2.41
C VAL A 449 -0.46 20.29 0.92
N TRP A 450 -1.29 19.40 0.35
CA TRP A 450 -1.33 19.15 -1.09
C TRP A 450 -1.74 20.39 -1.89
N VAL A 451 -2.79 21.09 -1.45
CA VAL A 451 -3.25 22.32 -2.12
C VAL A 451 -2.17 23.41 -2.04
N VAL A 452 -1.56 23.61 -0.87
CA VAL A 452 -0.44 24.56 -0.69
C VAL A 452 0.70 24.23 -1.65
N SER A 453 1.07 22.96 -1.77
CA SER A 453 2.16 22.57 -2.67
C SER A 453 1.86 22.86 -4.15
N ILE A 454 0.61 22.67 -4.59
CA ILE A 454 0.18 23.06 -5.94
C ILE A 454 0.33 24.57 -6.16
N LEU A 455 -0.21 25.37 -5.24
CA LEU A 455 -0.23 26.83 -5.36
C LEU A 455 1.17 27.42 -5.31
N VAL A 456 1.98 27.01 -4.32
CA VAL A 456 3.36 27.49 -4.17
C VAL A 456 4.20 27.11 -5.38
N TYR A 457 4.07 25.87 -5.87
CA TYR A 457 4.85 25.44 -7.04
C TYR A 457 4.47 26.21 -8.30
N LEU A 458 3.20 26.42 -8.59
CA LEU A 458 2.74 27.24 -9.72
C LEU A 458 3.29 28.65 -9.67
N LEU A 459 3.27 29.28 -8.49
CA LEU A 459 3.76 30.65 -8.31
C LEU A 459 5.26 30.75 -8.51
N LEU A 460 6.03 29.80 -7.98
CA LEU A 460 7.48 29.81 -8.06
C LEU A 460 8.00 29.39 -9.43
N ALA A 461 7.47 28.30 -10.00
CA ALA A 461 7.96 27.74 -11.27
C ALA A 461 7.90 28.75 -12.41
N GLY A 462 6.82 29.53 -12.49
CA GLY A 462 6.67 30.58 -13.50
C GLY A 462 7.76 31.66 -13.43
N ARG A 463 8.23 31.98 -12.22
CA ARG A 463 9.29 32.98 -12.00
C ARG A 463 10.71 32.44 -12.25
N PHE A 464 10.90 31.11 -12.14
CA PHE A 464 12.21 30.47 -12.25
C PHE A 464 12.52 29.91 -13.64
N GLY A 465 11.61 30.05 -14.61
CA GLY A 465 11.88 29.68 -16.01
C GLY A 465 10.88 28.72 -16.65
N ALA A 466 9.83 28.28 -15.94
CA ALA A 466 8.81 27.43 -16.53
C ALA A 466 7.99 28.11 -17.63
N ALA A 467 8.03 29.45 -17.72
CA ALA A 467 7.39 30.21 -18.81
C ALA A 467 8.18 30.14 -20.14
N GLU A 468 9.47 29.77 -20.09
CA GLU A 468 10.30 29.57 -21.29
C GLU A 468 9.80 28.39 -22.12
N LYS A 469 10.07 28.43 -23.45
CA LYS A 469 9.69 27.37 -24.39
C LYS A 469 10.92 26.62 -24.89
N PHE A 470 10.84 25.31 -25.00
CA PHE A 470 11.95 24.41 -25.31
C PHE A 470 11.61 23.44 -26.46
N PRO A 471 11.20 23.94 -27.68
CA PRO A 471 10.69 23.07 -28.75
C PRO A 471 11.72 22.03 -29.22
N ASP A 472 13.01 22.37 -29.26
CA ASP A 472 14.05 21.44 -29.68
C ASP A 472 14.25 20.31 -28.66
N GLN A 473 14.27 20.64 -27.37
CA GLN A 473 14.43 19.67 -26.28
C GLN A 473 13.18 18.76 -26.15
N GLU A 474 12.00 19.30 -26.36
CA GLU A 474 10.76 18.52 -26.42
C GLU A 474 10.78 17.52 -27.58
N ALA A 475 11.30 17.91 -28.75
CA ALA A 475 11.43 17.03 -29.91
C ALA A 475 12.49 15.92 -29.65
N ASP A 476 13.64 16.27 -29.09
CA ASP A 476 14.70 15.31 -28.73
C ASP A 476 14.21 14.29 -27.69
N ASP A 477 13.45 14.76 -26.69
CA ASP A 477 12.84 13.93 -25.67
C ASP A 477 11.80 12.93 -26.24
N ALA A 478 11.02 13.37 -27.21
CA ALA A 478 10.07 12.51 -27.89
C ALA A 478 10.76 11.39 -28.70
N VAL A 479 11.90 11.71 -29.35
CA VAL A 479 12.74 10.73 -30.07
C VAL A 479 13.33 9.71 -29.09
N TYR A 480 13.90 10.16 -27.97
CA TYR A 480 14.44 9.27 -26.93
C TYR A 480 13.36 8.32 -26.40
N PHE A 481 12.19 8.86 -26.06
CA PHE A 481 11.08 8.09 -25.52
C PHE A 481 10.61 6.98 -26.48
N GLU A 482 10.47 7.31 -27.77
CA GLU A 482 10.02 6.34 -28.78
C GLU A 482 11.07 5.23 -29.00
N ARG A 483 12.36 5.58 -29.02
CA ARG A 483 13.46 4.61 -29.15
C ARG A 483 13.58 3.70 -27.93
N ALA A 484 13.52 4.27 -26.73
CA ALA A 484 13.55 3.51 -25.49
C ALA A 484 12.39 2.49 -25.40
N ARG A 485 11.20 2.91 -25.84
CA ARG A 485 10.03 2.03 -25.94
C ARG A 485 10.25 0.89 -26.92
N LYS A 486 10.73 1.16 -28.13
CA LYS A 486 11.03 0.12 -29.12
C LYS A 486 12.12 -0.86 -28.66
N HIS A 487 13.15 -0.34 -27.99
CA HIS A 487 14.20 -1.19 -27.41
C HIS A 487 13.58 -2.16 -26.38
N ARG A 488 12.71 -1.66 -25.50
CA ARG A 488 12.02 -2.51 -24.53
C ARG A 488 11.06 -3.50 -25.19
N ASP A 489 10.37 -3.15 -26.29
CA ASP A 489 9.56 -4.09 -27.06
C ASP A 489 10.41 -5.29 -27.53
N HIS A 490 11.63 -5.07 -28.03
CA HIS A 490 12.54 -6.14 -28.43
C HIS A 490 13.02 -7.00 -27.26
N GLN A 491 13.30 -6.41 -26.09
CA GLN A 491 13.68 -7.15 -24.89
C GLN A 491 12.53 -8.06 -24.43
N VAL A 492 11.31 -7.56 -24.38
CA VAL A 492 10.11 -8.31 -23.99
C VAL A 492 9.86 -9.50 -24.95
N GLN A 493 9.99 -9.29 -26.25
CA GLN A 493 9.85 -10.36 -27.25
C GLN A 493 10.89 -11.46 -27.05
N LYS A 494 12.15 -11.11 -26.77
CA LYS A 494 13.22 -12.10 -26.48
C LYS A 494 12.92 -12.89 -25.21
N LEU A 495 12.48 -12.23 -24.14
CA LEU A 495 12.14 -12.89 -22.88
C LEU A 495 10.92 -13.80 -23.01
N ALA A 496 9.89 -13.39 -23.76
CA ALA A 496 8.71 -14.21 -24.02
C ALA A 496 9.04 -15.52 -24.76
N ALA A 497 10.01 -15.48 -25.67
CA ALA A 497 10.49 -16.67 -26.38
C ALA A 497 11.21 -17.68 -25.45
N VAL A 498 11.83 -17.21 -24.36
CA VAL A 498 12.58 -18.04 -23.41
C VAL A 498 11.68 -18.53 -22.25
N SER A 499 10.69 -17.75 -21.81
CA SER A 499 9.92 -17.94 -20.57
C SER A 499 8.71 -18.87 -20.67
N ALA A 500 8.48 -19.57 -21.79
CA ALA A 500 7.23 -20.33 -22.00
C ALA A 500 6.99 -21.51 -21.02
N ASN A 501 7.92 -21.88 -20.12
CA ASN A 501 7.85 -23.18 -19.46
C ASN A 501 7.80 -23.25 -17.92
N ASP A 502 7.98 -22.18 -17.12
CA ASP A 502 8.35 -22.46 -15.71
C ASP A 502 7.41 -21.95 -14.60
N THR A 503 6.32 -21.27 -14.89
CA THR A 503 5.56 -20.54 -13.86
C THR A 503 4.28 -21.22 -13.36
N THR A 504 3.94 -22.38 -13.89
CA THR A 504 2.67 -23.08 -13.61
C THR A 504 2.65 -23.83 -12.28
N THR A 505 3.78 -24.35 -11.83
CA THR A 505 3.84 -25.23 -10.64
C THR A 505 3.61 -24.46 -9.35
N LEU A 506 4.30 -23.34 -9.13
CA LEU A 506 4.12 -22.52 -7.91
C LEU A 506 2.69 -21.97 -7.82
N SER A 507 2.15 -21.44 -8.91
CA SER A 507 0.77 -20.95 -8.95
C SER A 507 -0.26 -22.05 -8.66
N ARG A 508 -0.02 -23.29 -9.13
CA ARG A 508 -0.89 -24.43 -8.84
C ARG A 508 -0.81 -24.85 -7.37
N ILE A 509 0.38 -24.85 -6.76
CA ILE A 509 0.56 -25.14 -5.33
C ILE A 509 -0.17 -24.10 -4.49
N LEU A 510 0.02 -22.81 -4.76
CA LEU A 510 -0.67 -21.73 -4.04
C LEU A 510 -2.18 -21.83 -4.20
N LEU A 511 -2.69 -22.09 -5.40
CA LEU A 511 -4.10 -22.32 -5.65
C LEU A 511 -4.64 -23.50 -4.86
N ALA A 512 -3.92 -24.62 -4.81
CA ALA A 512 -4.30 -25.80 -4.04
C ALA A 512 -4.39 -25.48 -2.53
N ILE A 513 -3.41 -24.73 -1.99
CA ILE A 513 -3.45 -24.25 -0.60
C ILE A 513 -4.69 -23.38 -0.35
N CYS A 514 -4.97 -22.42 -1.24
CA CYS A 514 -6.15 -21.55 -1.15
C CYS A 514 -7.45 -22.36 -1.16
N ILE A 515 -7.58 -23.36 -2.05
CA ILE A 515 -8.78 -24.21 -2.14
C ILE A 515 -8.95 -25.05 -0.87
N VAL A 516 -7.89 -25.68 -0.37
CA VAL A 516 -7.96 -26.53 0.83
C VAL A 516 -8.34 -25.68 2.06
N THR A 517 -7.71 -24.50 2.24
CA THR A 517 -8.03 -23.62 3.36
C THR A 517 -9.44 -23.04 3.27
N LEU A 518 -9.89 -22.66 2.06
CA LEU A 518 -11.28 -22.21 1.84
C LEU A 518 -12.28 -23.32 2.16
N ALA A 519 -12.06 -24.54 1.67
CA ALA A 519 -12.94 -25.68 1.96
C ALA A 519 -13.01 -25.95 3.48
N THR A 520 -11.86 -25.90 4.17
CA THR A 520 -11.82 -26.12 5.63
C THR A 520 -12.61 -25.05 6.38
N ILE A 521 -12.48 -23.75 6.01
CA ILE A 521 -13.19 -22.70 6.71
C ILE A 521 -14.71 -22.76 6.44
N LEU A 522 -15.12 -23.11 5.22
CA LEU A 522 -16.53 -23.29 4.90
C LEU A 522 -17.16 -24.43 5.70
N VAL A 523 -16.42 -25.54 5.85
CA VAL A 523 -16.86 -26.66 6.72
C VAL A 523 -16.94 -26.20 8.17
N TYR A 524 -15.91 -25.49 8.67
CA TYR A 524 -15.88 -24.97 10.03
C TYR A 524 -17.03 -23.98 10.29
N ALA A 525 -17.25 -23.02 9.39
CA ALA A 525 -18.36 -22.08 9.46
C ALA A 525 -19.73 -22.80 9.45
N GLY A 526 -19.87 -23.81 8.59
CA GLY A 526 -21.05 -24.67 8.59
C GLY A 526 -21.26 -25.36 9.93
N ILE A 527 -20.22 -25.97 10.52
CA ILE A 527 -20.33 -26.64 11.83
C ILE A 527 -20.74 -25.64 12.92
N VAL A 528 -20.13 -24.45 12.95
CA VAL A 528 -20.47 -23.41 13.94
C VAL A 528 -21.92 -22.97 13.80
N LEU A 529 -22.38 -22.70 12.57
CA LEU A 529 -23.74 -22.27 12.28
C LEU A 529 -24.79 -23.36 12.57
N PHE A 530 -24.50 -24.62 12.20
CA PHE A 530 -25.44 -25.73 12.42
C PHE A 530 -25.49 -26.26 13.86
N ASN A 531 -24.40 -26.07 14.63
CA ASN A 531 -24.39 -26.47 16.05
C ASN A 531 -24.85 -25.35 16.99
N SER A 532 -25.26 -24.20 16.49
CA SER A 532 -25.88 -23.14 17.29
C SER A 532 -27.30 -23.59 17.64
N PRO A 533 -27.62 -23.79 18.92
CA PRO A 533 -28.86 -24.48 19.33
C PRO A 533 -30.17 -23.75 19.00
N ASP A 534 -30.10 -22.52 18.45
CA ASP A 534 -31.26 -21.66 18.22
C ASP A 534 -31.51 -21.31 16.73
N MET A 535 -30.96 -22.08 15.77
CA MET A 535 -31.35 -21.96 14.36
C MET A 535 -32.49 -22.94 13.99
#